data_0cee06cf0ed49d717e9ee4c1be9ef707
#
_entry.id   0cee06cf0ed49d717e9ee4c1be9ef707
#
_cell.length_a   1.000
_cell.length_b   1.000
_cell.length_c   1.000
_cell.angle_alpha   90.00
_cell.angle_beta   90.00
_cell.angle_gamma   90.00
#
_symmetry.space_group_name_H-M   'P 1'
#
loop_
_entity.id
_entity.type
_entity.pdbx_description
1 polymer ?
#
loop_
_entity_poly.entity_id
_entity_poly.type
_entity_poly.pdbx_seq_one_letter_code
_entity_poly.pdbx_strand_id
1 'polypeptide(L)'
;MTPAIARIYKRTFSAQTDVDAFLDALTVIETRLSAVDVKYRLYHCDENPLVLFEIWEYPDEDAMEWVQSSMEGATVVPRRFQIETEIFTTTVKAAIDIEE
;
A
#
# COMPACT_ATOMS: atom_id res chain seq x y z
N MET A 1 6.49 -15.11 7.57
CA MET A 1 5.04 -14.96 7.41
C MET A 1 4.56 -15.61 6.12
N THR A 2 3.45 -16.35 6.19
CA THR A 2 2.76 -16.82 4.99
C THR A 2 1.58 -15.89 4.77
N PRO A 3 1.56 -15.11 3.69
CA PRO A 3 0.47 -14.19 3.46
C PRO A 3 -0.83 -14.94 3.10
N ALA A 4 -1.95 -14.51 3.65
CA ALA A 4 -3.27 -15.06 3.35
C ALA A 4 -4.12 -14.09 2.55
N ILE A 5 -3.94 -12.78 2.77
CA ILE A 5 -4.72 -11.72 2.14
C ILE A 5 -3.76 -10.70 1.54
N ALA A 6 -4.05 -10.25 0.32
CA ALA A 6 -3.35 -9.14 -0.28
C ALA A 6 -4.36 -8.08 -0.70
N ARG A 7 -4.14 -6.83 -0.27
CA ARG A 7 -4.90 -5.68 -0.76
C ARG A 7 -4.03 -4.92 -1.75
N ILE A 8 -4.61 -4.65 -2.90
CA ILE A 8 -3.94 -3.99 -4.00
C ILE A 8 -4.64 -2.65 -4.25
N TYR A 9 -3.85 -1.58 -4.22
CA TYR A 9 -4.32 -0.23 -4.48
C TYR A 9 -3.70 0.26 -5.78
N LYS A 10 -4.54 0.69 -6.71
CA LYS A 10 -4.08 1.43 -7.89
C LYS A 10 -4.45 2.89 -7.68
N ARG A 11 -3.45 3.74 -7.54
CA ARG A 11 -3.65 5.18 -7.32
C ARG A 11 -3.19 5.95 -8.55
N THR A 12 -4.12 6.75 -9.09
CA THR A 12 -3.82 7.63 -10.22
C THR A 12 -3.85 9.07 -9.75
N PHE A 13 -2.73 9.75 -9.89
CA PHE A 13 -2.55 11.13 -9.44
C PHE A 13 -2.77 12.10 -10.61
N SER A 14 -3.09 13.35 -10.29
CA SER A 14 -3.30 14.39 -11.29
C SER A 14 -2.02 15.13 -11.69
N ALA A 15 -0.97 15.04 -10.86
CA ALA A 15 0.29 15.75 -11.11
C ALA A 15 1.48 15.00 -10.50
N GLN A 16 2.65 15.13 -11.11
CA GLN A 16 3.88 14.49 -10.63
C GLN A 16 4.28 15.00 -9.23
N THR A 17 4.04 16.26 -8.93
CA THR A 17 4.32 16.84 -7.61
C THR A 17 3.53 16.14 -6.50
N ASP A 18 2.32 15.69 -6.80
CA ASP A 18 1.49 14.94 -5.84
C ASP A 18 2.03 13.53 -5.63
N VAL A 19 2.55 12.89 -6.68
CA VAL A 19 3.24 11.60 -6.58
C VAL A 19 4.45 11.73 -5.66
N ASP A 20 5.27 12.75 -5.87
CA ASP A 20 6.47 12.98 -5.08
C ASP A 20 6.13 13.23 -3.60
N ALA A 21 5.09 14.01 -3.33
CA ALA A 21 4.62 14.28 -1.98
C ALA A 21 4.11 12.99 -1.28
N PHE A 22 3.41 12.14 -2.02
CA PHE A 22 2.95 10.85 -1.50
C PHE A 22 4.13 9.94 -1.15
N LEU A 23 5.14 9.87 -2.01
CA LEU A 23 6.33 9.06 -1.76
C LEU A 23 7.10 9.54 -0.52
N ASP A 24 7.22 10.86 -0.35
CA ASP A 24 7.87 11.43 0.84
C ASP A 24 7.12 11.11 2.13
N ALA A 25 5.81 10.97 2.08
CA ALA A 25 4.98 10.68 3.23
C ALA A 25 5.05 9.21 3.68
N LEU A 26 5.61 8.31 2.88
CA LEU A 26 5.66 6.86 3.18
C LEU A 26 6.53 6.53 4.40
N THR A 27 7.48 7.39 4.77
CA THR A 27 8.31 7.18 5.96
C THR A 27 7.47 7.07 7.23
N VAL A 28 6.33 7.76 7.29
CA VAL A 28 5.40 7.68 8.42
C VAL A 28 4.78 6.29 8.52
N ILE A 29 4.44 5.71 7.38
CA ILE A 29 3.86 4.36 7.31
C ILE A 29 4.84 3.33 7.84
N GLU A 30 6.09 3.38 7.40
CA GLU A 30 7.14 2.46 7.83
C GLU A 30 7.30 2.47 9.35
N THR A 31 7.36 3.66 9.95
CA THR A 31 7.51 3.81 11.39
C THR A 31 6.36 3.18 12.17
N ARG A 32 5.12 3.36 11.68
CA ARG A 32 3.93 2.84 12.36
C ARG A 32 3.76 1.34 12.24
N LEU A 33 4.25 0.74 11.16
CA LEU A 33 4.04 -0.68 10.86
C LEU A 33 5.18 -1.57 11.34
N SER A 34 6.23 -1.03 11.92
CA SER A 34 7.39 -1.80 12.36
C SER A 34 7.08 -2.86 13.41
N ALA A 35 5.95 -2.75 14.11
CA ALA A 35 5.55 -3.67 15.18
C ALA A 35 4.61 -4.80 14.73
N VAL A 36 4.24 -4.86 13.45
CA VAL A 36 3.30 -5.85 12.94
C VAL A 36 3.90 -6.67 11.81
N ASP A 37 3.43 -7.91 11.70
CA ASP A 37 3.88 -8.84 10.65
C ASP A 37 3.08 -8.61 9.36
N VAL A 38 3.35 -7.49 8.71
CA VAL A 38 2.69 -7.07 7.48
C VAL A 38 3.77 -6.67 6.47
N LYS A 39 3.58 -7.04 5.22
CA LYS A 39 4.47 -6.61 4.14
C LYS A 39 3.79 -5.55 3.29
N TYR A 40 4.57 -4.55 2.92
CA TYR A 40 4.12 -3.46 2.07
C TYR A 40 5.12 -3.29 0.92
N ARG A 41 4.58 -3.19 -0.29
CA ARG A 41 5.39 -2.91 -1.47
C ARG A 41 4.73 -1.82 -2.29
N LEU A 42 5.56 -0.92 -2.81
CA LEU A 42 5.12 0.15 -3.68
C LEU A 42 5.80 0.00 -5.04
N TYR A 43 5.01 0.10 -6.08
CA TYR A 43 5.49 0.04 -7.46
C TYR A 43 5.09 1.31 -8.20
N HIS A 44 6.05 1.93 -8.87
CA HIS A 44 5.80 3.06 -9.75
C HIS A 44 5.64 2.54 -11.17
N CYS A 45 4.54 2.88 -11.83
CA CYS A 45 4.26 2.39 -13.18
C CYS A 45 5.19 3.07 -14.19
N ASP A 46 5.95 2.27 -14.95
CA ASP A 46 6.90 2.81 -15.93
C ASP A 46 6.21 3.47 -17.12
N GLU A 47 5.07 2.94 -17.54
CA GLU A 47 4.32 3.45 -18.68
C GLU A 47 3.52 4.71 -18.35
N ASN A 48 3.22 4.93 -17.06
CA ASN A 48 2.49 6.12 -16.64
C ASN A 48 3.01 6.59 -15.27
N PRO A 49 3.83 7.66 -15.24
CA PRO A 49 4.44 8.13 -13.99
C PRO A 49 3.45 8.70 -12.96
N LEU A 50 2.18 8.89 -13.33
CA LEU A 50 1.15 9.33 -12.41
C LEU A 50 0.44 8.16 -11.70
N VAL A 51 0.82 6.91 -12.00
CA VAL A 51 0.19 5.72 -11.42
C VAL A 51 1.16 5.02 -10.47
N LEU A 52 0.66 4.75 -9.26
CA LEU A 52 1.35 3.93 -8.26
C LEU A 52 0.50 2.72 -7.90
N PHE A 53 1.16 1.59 -7.69
CA PHE A 53 0.53 0.38 -7.17
C PHE A 53 1.09 0.10 -5.79
N GLU A 54 0.19 -0.10 -4.81
CA GLU A 54 0.56 -0.53 -3.47
C GLU A 54 0.04 -1.93 -3.23
N ILE A 55 0.87 -2.80 -2.69
CA ILE A 55 0.46 -4.15 -2.32
C ILE A 55 0.74 -4.34 -0.83
N TRP A 56 -0.33 -4.63 -0.09
CA TRP A 56 -0.29 -4.95 1.33
C TRP A 56 -0.56 -6.43 1.51
N GLU A 57 0.35 -7.15 2.13
CA GLU A 57 0.18 -8.56 2.41
C GLU A 57 0.00 -8.79 3.90
N TYR A 58 -1.06 -9.50 4.28
CA TYR A 58 -1.44 -9.75 5.66
C TYR A 58 -1.50 -11.25 5.96
N PRO A 59 -1.10 -11.70 7.16
CA PRO A 59 -1.21 -13.10 7.55
C PRO A 59 -2.65 -13.55 7.81
N ASP A 60 -3.54 -12.61 8.21
CA ASP A 60 -4.94 -12.88 8.53
C ASP A 60 -5.77 -11.59 8.48
N GLU A 61 -7.10 -11.73 8.67
CA GLU A 61 -8.02 -10.60 8.68
C GLU A 61 -7.77 -9.66 9.86
N ASP A 62 -7.39 -10.18 11.02
CA ASP A 62 -7.15 -9.35 12.20
C ASP A 62 -6.01 -8.37 11.98
N ALA A 63 -4.92 -8.84 11.34
CA ALA A 63 -3.80 -7.97 10.98
C ALA A 63 -4.23 -6.89 9.98
N MET A 64 -5.05 -7.26 9.00
CA MET A 64 -5.58 -6.31 8.02
C MET A 64 -6.44 -5.23 8.70
N GLU A 65 -7.36 -5.62 9.57
CA GLU A 65 -8.23 -4.70 10.29
C GLU A 65 -7.42 -3.77 11.20
N TRP A 66 -6.41 -4.32 11.87
CA TRP A 66 -5.53 -3.53 12.72
C TRP A 66 -4.82 -2.43 11.94
N VAL A 67 -4.26 -2.78 10.77
CA VAL A 67 -3.56 -1.81 9.92
C VAL A 67 -4.52 -0.73 9.42
N GLN A 68 -5.70 -1.13 8.96
CA GLN A 68 -6.70 -0.18 8.48
C GLN A 68 -7.11 0.82 9.58
N SER A 69 -7.37 0.33 10.79
CA SER A 69 -7.72 1.16 11.93
C SER A 69 -6.59 2.09 12.33
N SER A 70 -5.35 1.59 12.32
CA SER A 70 -4.16 2.37 12.68
C SER A 70 -3.87 3.46 11.66
N MET A 71 -4.21 3.25 10.39
CA MET A 71 -3.93 4.19 9.32
C MET A 71 -5.02 5.26 9.16
N GLU A 72 -6.21 5.05 9.72
CA GLU A 72 -7.29 6.05 9.66
C GLU A 72 -6.87 7.41 10.23
N GLY A 73 -6.09 7.41 11.31
CA GLY A 73 -5.60 8.65 11.93
C GLY A 73 -4.36 9.23 11.26
N ALA A 74 -3.75 8.48 10.35
CA ALA A 74 -2.54 8.87 9.65
C ALA A 74 -2.86 9.15 8.19
N THR A 75 -3.63 10.21 7.94
CA THR A 75 -3.93 10.61 6.58
C THR A 75 -2.64 11.08 5.91
N VAL A 76 -1.97 10.15 5.27
CA VAL A 76 -0.70 10.38 4.58
C VAL A 76 -0.93 11.24 3.34
N VAL A 77 -2.15 11.18 2.81
CA VAL A 77 -2.53 11.91 1.60
C VAL A 77 -3.48 13.04 1.99
N PRO A 78 -3.10 14.31 1.82
CA PRO A 78 -4.02 15.42 2.03
C PRO A 78 -5.24 15.31 1.11
N ARG A 79 -6.42 15.65 1.65
CA ARG A 79 -7.68 15.60 0.88
C ARG A 79 -7.68 16.49 -0.37
N ARG A 80 -6.79 17.48 -0.42
CA ARG A 80 -6.62 18.36 -1.59
C ARG A 80 -6.08 17.63 -2.82
N PHE A 81 -5.44 16.47 -2.63
CA PHE A 81 -4.94 15.70 -3.76
C PHE A 81 -6.10 14.97 -4.41
N GLN A 82 -6.28 15.21 -5.69
CA GLN A 82 -7.26 14.47 -6.49
C GLN A 82 -6.62 13.16 -6.91
N ILE A 83 -6.93 12.11 -6.17
CA ILE A 83 -6.38 10.78 -6.42
C ILE A 83 -7.54 9.84 -6.71
N GLU A 84 -7.52 9.23 -7.88
CA GLU A 84 -8.40 8.13 -8.18
C GLU A 84 -7.79 6.85 -7.61
N THR A 85 -8.53 6.16 -6.74
CA THR A 85 -8.04 4.94 -6.11
C THR A 85 -8.97 3.78 -6.42
N GLU A 86 -8.40 2.72 -6.99
CA GLU A 86 -9.06 1.43 -7.15
C GLU A 86 -8.47 0.47 -6.12
N ILE A 87 -9.34 -0.23 -5.40
CA ILE A 87 -8.93 -1.13 -4.32
C ILE A 87 -9.43 -2.54 -4.60
N PHE A 88 -8.53 -3.50 -4.55
CA PHE A 88 -8.86 -4.91 -4.73
C PHE A 88 -8.42 -5.68 -3.49
N THR A 89 -9.37 -6.36 -2.84
CA THR A 89 -9.05 -7.27 -1.74
C THR A 89 -9.03 -8.69 -2.29
N THR A 90 -7.91 -9.38 -2.11
CA THR A 90 -7.67 -10.67 -2.73
C THR A 90 -7.27 -11.71 -1.68
N THR A 91 -7.52 -12.98 -2.01
CA THR A 91 -7.00 -14.10 -1.24
C THR A 91 -5.72 -14.60 -1.91
N VAL A 92 -4.66 -14.78 -1.14
CA VAL A 92 -3.42 -15.32 -1.67
C VAL A 92 -3.60 -16.82 -1.95
N LYS A 93 -3.45 -17.22 -3.20
CA LYS A 93 -3.59 -18.62 -3.63
C LYS A 93 -2.25 -19.33 -3.74
N ALA A 94 -1.18 -18.61 -3.96
CA ALA A 94 0.17 -19.16 -4.01
C ALA A 94 1.18 -18.08 -3.63
N ALA A 95 2.18 -18.46 -2.84
CA ALA A 95 3.28 -17.59 -2.47
C ALA A 95 4.55 -18.43 -2.56
N ILE A 96 5.27 -18.30 -3.65
CA ILE A 96 6.44 -19.11 -3.96
C ILE A 96 7.64 -18.16 -4.07
N ASP A 97 8.63 -18.40 -3.20
CA ASP A 97 9.89 -17.69 -3.26
C ASP A 97 10.90 -18.56 -3.99
N ILE A 98 11.43 -18.06 -5.08
CA ILE A 98 12.43 -18.79 -5.88
C ILE A 98 13.79 -18.15 -5.60
N GLU A 99 14.68 -18.94 -5.03
CA GLU A 99 16.05 -18.53 -4.78
C GLU A 99 16.95 -19.02 -5.93
N GLU A 100 17.79 -18.12 -6.43
CA GLU A 100 18.79 -18.46 -7.44
C GLU A 100 20.14 -18.77 -6.81
#